data_ffeb2db62e352991549071ec0008e4ec
#
_entry.id   ffeb2db62e352991549071ec0008e4ec
#
_cell.length_a   1.000
_cell.length_b   1.000
_cell.length_c   1.000
_cell.angle_alpha   90.00
_cell.angle_beta   90.00
_cell.angle_gamma   90.00
#
_symmetry.space_group_name_H-M   'P 1'
#
loop_
_entity.id
_entity.type
_entity.pdbx_description
1 polymer ?
#
loop_
_entity_poly.entity_id
_entity_poly.type
_entity_poly.pdbx_seq_one_letter_code
_entity_poly.pdbx_strand_id
1 'polypeptide(L)'
;MSGEGDIPQAIRKLRPGQLVIASHNPGKVREIAELLGPYGVEPISAGELDLPEPEETGTTFVANAELKARIAADLSGLPALADDSGLCVDALGGDPGIFSARWAGESKDFDMAMRLVEDRLNEEPDMARSAHFVCALALAWPDGHVE
;
A
#
# COMPACT_ATOMS: atom_id res chain seq x y z
N MET A 1 -8.06 2.92 37.60
CA MET A 1 -8.18 3.83 37.22
C MET A 1 -8.41 3.84 36.07
N SER A 2 -8.91 4.25 35.97
CA SER A 2 -9.52 4.22 35.02
C SER A 2 -9.25 4.96 33.86
N GLY A 3 -8.97 6.04 33.87
CA GLY A 3 -8.75 6.84 32.71
C GLY A 3 -7.61 6.39 31.85
N GLU A 4 -6.72 5.61 32.36
CA GLU A 4 -5.59 5.12 31.58
C GLU A 4 -5.98 4.16 30.47
N GLY A 5 -7.00 3.35 30.71
CA GLY A 5 -7.50 2.42 29.70
C GLY A 5 -8.17 3.12 28.54
N ASP A 6 -8.65 4.33 28.77
CA ASP A 6 -9.40 5.11 27.76
C ASP A 6 -8.53 6.11 27.02
N ILE A 7 -7.27 6.31 27.44
CA ILE A 7 -6.35 7.22 26.77
C ILE A 7 -5.80 6.53 25.52
N PRO A 8 -6.05 7.08 24.31
CA PRO A 8 -5.45 6.51 23.13
C PRO A 8 -3.94 6.50 23.24
N GLN A 9 -3.31 5.45 22.81
CA GLN A 9 -1.85 5.43 22.71
C GLN A 9 -1.41 6.57 21.81
N ALA A 10 -0.39 7.28 22.24
CA ALA A 10 0.16 8.35 21.42
C ALA A 10 0.66 7.77 20.09
N ILE A 11 0.24 8.38 18.99
CA ILE A 11 0.73 8.04 17.68
C ILE A 11 2.22 8.35 17.65
N ARG A 12 3.02 7.40 17.20
CA ARG A 12 4.47 7.60 17.09
C ARG A 12 4.76 8.59 15.98
N LYS A 13 5.58 9.57 16.27
CA LYS A 13 5.99 10.54 15.27
C LYS A 13 7.17 10.02 14.47
N LEU A 14 7.12 10.19 13.16
CA LEU A 14 8.26 9.97 12.30
C LEU A 14 9.21 11.16 12.45
N ARG A 15 10.47 10.85 12.82
CA ARG A 15 11.50 11.88 12.96
C ARG A 15 12.13 12.18 11.61
N PRO A 16 12.66 13.40 11.39
CA PRO A 16 13.46 13.69 10.21
C PRO A 16 14.58 12.66 10.03
N GLY A 17 14.87 12.31 8.79
CA GLY A 17 15.90 11.33 8.45
C GLY A 17 15.43 10.43 7.32
N GLN A 18 16.11 9.31 7.17
CA GLN A 18 15.84 8.38 6.09
C GLN A 18 14.55 7.59 6.33
N LEU A 19 13.76 7.45 5.27
CA LEU A 19 12.52 6.66 5.25
C LEU A 19 12.53 5.78 4.01
N VAL A 20 12.39 4.47 4.19
CA VAL A 20 12.27 3.55 3.07
C VAL A 20 10.85 3.65 2.51
N ILE A 21 10.74 3.85 1.22
CA ILE A 21 9.47 3.72 0.51
C ILE A 21 9.44 2.31 -0.07
N ALA A 22 8.60 1.47 0.51
CA ALA A 22 8.51 0.06 0.17
C ALA A 22 7.75 -0.13 -1.15
N SER A 23 8.31 0.41 -2.21
CA SER A 23 7.74 0.36 -3.55
C SER A 23 8.85 0.21 -4.58
N HIS A 24 8.58 -0.54 -5.62
CA HIS A 24 9.45 -0.65 -6.79
C HIS A 24 8.97 0.22 -7.95
N ASN A 25 7.96 1.07 -7.71
CA ASN A 25 7.45 2.00 -8.70
C ASN A 25 8.11 3.38 -8.52
N PRO A 26 8.99 3.80 -9.46
CA PRO A 26 9.72 5.06 -9.33
C PRO A 26 8.80 6.30 -9.26
N GLY A 27 7.67 6.26 -9.95
CA GLY A 27 6.71 7.37 -9.93
C GLY A 27 6.11 7.57 -8.54
N LYS A 28 5.74 6.48 -7.88
CA LYS A 28 5.19 6.52 -6.53
C LYS A 28 6.23 7.04 -5.53
N VAL A 29 7.46 6.57 -5.63
CA VAL A 29 8.56 7.02 -4.78
C VAL A 29 8.76 8.54 -4.94
N ARG A 30 8.73 9.02 -6.17
CA ARG A 30 8.89 10.46 -6.47
C ARG A 30 7.76 11.29 -5.86
N GLU A 31 6.53 10.85 -6.01
CA GLU A 31 5.37 11.55 -5.44
C GLU A 31 5.46 11.67 -3.93
N ILE A 32 5.82 10.59 -3.27
CA ILE A 32 5.98 10.57 -1.81
C ILE A 32 7.15 11.45 -1.39
N ALA A 33 8.24 11.43 -2.15
CA ALA A 33 9.41 12.28 -1.88
C ALA A 33 9.05 13.77 -1.91
N GLU A 34 8.27 14.19 -2.87
CA GLU A 34 7.81 15.56 -2.98
C GLU A 34 6.94 15.98 -1.79
N LEU A 35 6.07 15.09 -1.34
CA LEU A 35 5.19 15.37 -0.22
C LEU A 35 5.95 15.47 1.11
N LEU A 36 6.96 14.65 1.31
CA LEU A 36 7.64 14.52 2.59
C LEU A 36 8.90 15.36 2.72
N GLY A 37 9.44 15.83 1.60
CA GLY A 37 10.66 16.66 1.59
C GLY A 37 10.63 17.83 2.55
N PRO A 38 9.53 18.63 2.60
CA PRO A 38 9.44 19.77 3.52
C PRO A 38 9.54 19.41 5.01
N TYR A 39 9.34 18.15 5.36
CA TYR A 39 9.39 17.68 6.74
C TYR A 39 10.77 17.11 7.13
N GLY A 40 11.77 17.27 6.27
CA GLY A 40 13.12 16.77 6.56
C GLY A 40 13.27 15.26 6.40
N VAL A 41 12.36 14.62 5.70
CA VAL A 41 12.40 13.18 5.42
C VAL A 41 13.15 12.94 4.11
N GLU A 42 14.10 12.00 4.14
CA GLU A 42 14.88 11.61 2.97
C GLU A 42 14.40 10.23 2.49
N PRO A 43 13.56 10.17 1.45
CA PRO A 43 13.05 8.90 0.98
C PRO A 43 14.12 8.10 0.23
N ILE A 44 14.14 6.80 0.50
CA ILE A 44 14.98 5.83 -0.20
C ILE A 44 14.04 4.73 -0.69
N SER A 45 14.09 4.40 -1.97
CA SER A 45 13.24 3.34 -2.49
C SER A 45 13.74 1.96 -2.07
N ALA A 46 12.82 1.00 -1.98
CA ALA A 46 13.16 -0.40 -1.76
C ALA A 46 14.08 -0.91 -2.90
N GLY A 47 13.86 -0.44 -4.13
CA GLY A 47 14.71 -0.79 -5.26
C GLY A 47 16.15 -0.32 -5.10
N GLU A 48 16.38 0.88 -4.59
CA GLU A 48 17.72 1.41 -4.33
C GLU A 48 18.48 0.59 -3.29
N LEU A 49 17.77 -0.02 -2.35
CA LEU A 49 18.36 -0.86 -1.30
C LEU A 49 18.39 -2.34 -1.68
N ASP A 50 18.03 -2.68 -2.90
CA ASP A 50 17.93 -4.06 -3.37
C ASP A 50 17.07 -4.95 -2.48
N LEU A 51 16.04 -4.39 -1.88
CA LEU A 51 15.11 -5.15 -1.05
C LEU A 51 14.19 -5.99 -1.94
N PRO A 52 13.90 -7.23 -1.53
CA PRO A 52 12.98 -8.06 -2.29
C PRO A 52 11.56 -7.49 -2.25
N GLU A 53 10.80 -7.74 -3.31
CA GLU A 53 9.38 -7.44 -3.33
C GLU A 53 8.66 -8.61 -2.63
N PRO A 54 8.05 -8.37 -1.46
CA PRO A 54 7.42 -9.46 -0.72
C PRO A 54 6.15 -9.95 -1.40
N GLU A 55 5.87 -11.24 -1.23
CA GLU A 55 4.60 -11.79 -1.68
C GLU A 55 3.47 -11.24 -0.80
N GLU A 56 2.42 -10.73 -1.44
CA GLU A 56 1.28 -10.18 -0.74
C GLU A 56 0.31 -11.29 -0.34
N THR A 57 0.47 -11.78 0.88
CA THR A 57 -0.31 -12.90 1.41
C THR A 57 -1.49 -12.48 2.26
N GLY A 58 -1.67 -11.19 2.49
CA GLY A 58 -2.79 -10.68 3.26
C GLY A 58 -4.10 -10.74 2.50
N THR A 59 -5.19 -10.72 3.24
CA THR A 59 -6.54 -10.75 2.67
C THR A 59 -7.20 -9.38 2.64
N THR A 60 -6.53 -8.35 3.13
CA THR A 60 -7.01 -6.97 3.13
C THR A 60 -5.92 -6.03 2.65
N PHE A 61 -6.32 -4.84 2.22
CA PHE A 61 -5.35 -3.80 1.85
C PHE A 61 -4.45 -3.42 3.03
N VAL A 62 -5.02 -3.26 4.21
CA VAL A 62 -4.26 -2.92 5.41
C VAL A 62 -3.23 -4.00 5.73
N ALA A 63 -3.63 -5.27 5.70
CA ALA A 63 -2.72 -6.38 5.99
C ALA A 63 -1.54 -6.42 5.00
N ASN A 64 -1.80 -6.20 3.72
CA ASN A 64 -0.75 -6.19 2.72
C ASN A 64 0.17 -4.98 2.86
N ALA A 65 -0.38 -3.80 3.16
CA ALA A 65 0.43 -2.60 3.41
C ALA A 65 1.34 -2.81 4.63
N GLU A 66 0.80 -3.33 5.73
CA GLU A 66 1.57 -3.62 6.93
C GLU A 66 2.66 -4.65 6.67
N LEU A 67 2.36 -5.71 5.93
CA LEU A 67 3.34 -6.73 5.58
C LEU A 67 4.52 -6.14 4.84
N LYS A 68 4.26 -5.34 3.83
CA LYS A 68 5.32 -4.70 3.03
C LYS A 68 6.15 -3.74 3.86
N ALA A 69 5.50 -2.93 4.70
CA ALA A 69 6.20 -1.98 5.55
C ALA A 69 7.10 -2.69 6.58
N ARG A 70 6.59 -3.73 7.23
CA ARG A 70 7.35 -4.49 8.22
C ARG A 70 8.58 -5.15 7.62
N ILE A 71 8.43 -5.80 6.48
CA ILE A 71 9.55 -6.47 5.80
C ILE A 71 10.62 -5.44 5.42
N ALA A 72 10.22 -4.31 4.85
CA ALA A 72 11.16 -3.27 4.48
C ALA A 72 11.88 -2.68 5.68
N ALA A 73 11.17 -2.44 6.79
CA ALA A 73 11.78 -1.93 8.00
C ALA A 73 12.77 -2.93 8.62
N ASP A 74 12.39 -4.20 8.67
CA ASP A 74 13.25 -5.25 9.23
C ASP A 74 14.54 -5.40 8.43
N LEU A 75 14.43 -5.44 7.11
CA LEU A 75 15.58 -5.67 6.24
C LEU A 75 16.49 -4.45 6.11
N SER A 76 15.94 -3.25 6.18
CA SER A 76 16.71 -2.02 6.04
C SER A 76 17.25 -1.47 7.36
N GLY A 77 16.62 -1.79 8.48
CA GLY A 77 16.93 -1.19 9.76
C GLY A 77 16.45 0.27 9.87
N LEU A 78 15.57 0.70 9.00
CA LEU A 78 15.03 2.06 8.91
C LEU A 78 13.51 2.05 8.98
N PRO A 79 12.88 3.17 9.35
CA PRO A 79 11.43 3.27 9.18
C PRO A 79 11.05 3.07 7.71
N ALA A 80 9.92 2.43 7.46
CA ALA A 80 9.46 2.14 6.11
C ALA A 80 7.98 2.43 5.96
N LEU A 81 7.64 3.05 4.85
CA LEU A 81 6.27 3.36 4.45
C LEU A 81 5.88 2.47 3.28
N ALA A 82 4.73 1.83 3.38
CA ALA A 82 4.17 1.05 2.29
C ALA A 82 2.72 1.42 2.06
N ASP A 83 2.25 1.16 0.86
CA ASP A 83 0.83 1.26 0.54
C ASP A 83 0.36 -0.02 -0.11
N ASP A 84 -0.93 -0.24 -0.03
CA ASP A 84 -1.62 -1.20 -0.86
C ASP A 84 -2.91 -0.55 -1.37
N SER A 85 -3.12 -0.59 -2.66
CA SER A 85 -4.20 0.15 -3.32
C SER A 85 -4.88 -0.72 -4.36
N GLY A 86 -6.14 -0.45 -4.62
CA GLY A 86 -6.84 -1.17 -5.65
C GLY A 86 -8.22 -0.62 -5.93
N LEU A 87 -8.80 -1.14 -7.01
CA LEU A 87 -10.15 -0.83 -7.44
C LEU A 87 -11.10 -1.92 -6.95
N CYS A 88 -12.17 -1.52 -6.29
CA CYS A 88 -13.23 -2.41 -5.85
C CYS A 88 -14.50 -2.13 -6.64
N VAL A 89 -14.95 -3.10 -7.42
CA VAL A 89 -16.16 -2.97 -8.26
C VAL A 89 -17.31 -3.68 -7.56
N ASP A 90 -18.38 -2.96 -7.28
CA ASP A 90 -19.48 -3.47 -6.47
C ASP A 90 -20.17 -4.66 -7.11
N ALA A 91 -20.43 -4.60 -8.41
CA ALA A 91 -21.06 -5.71 -9.14
C ALA A 91 -20.22 -6.98 -9.17
N LEU A 92 -18.92 -6.89 -8.92
CA LEU A 92 -17.99 -8.02 -8.92
C LEU A 92 -17.62 -8.47 -7.49
N GLY A 93 -18.44 -8.10 -6.51
CA GLY A 93 -18.18 -8.47 -5.12
C GLY A 93 -16.93 -7.80 -4.53
N GLY A 94 -16.51 -6.69 -5.09
CA GLY A 94 -15.31 -5.97 -4.68
C GLY A 94 -14.07 -6.29 -5.50
N ASP A 95 -14.14 -7.24 -6.44
CA ASP A 95 -12.99 -7.54 -7.31
C ASP A 95 -12.75 -6.37 -8.28
N PRO A 96 -11.52 -6.18 -8.76
CA PRO A 96 -10.32 -6.95 -8.43
C PRO A 96 -9.74 -6.71 -7.02
N GLY A 97 -10.09 -5.63 -6.33
CA GLY A 97 -9.70 -5.40 -4.94
C GLY A 97 -8.19 -5.52 -4.73
N ILE A 98 -7.77 -6.33 -3.77
CA ILE A 98 -6.35 -6.57 -3.47
C ILE A 98 -5.59 -7.21 -4.65
N PHE A 99 -6.29 -7.74 -5.63
CA PHE A 99 -5.70 -8.36 -6.82
C PHE A 99 -5.61 -7.42 -8.02
N SER A 100 -5.87 -6.12 -7.82
CA SER A 100 -5.90 -5.16 -8.93
C SER A 100 -4.63 -5.18 -9.77
N ALA A 101 -3.46 -5.19 -9.14
CA ALA A 101 -2.20 -5.25 -9.87
C ALA A 101 -2.01 -6.60 -10.59
N ARG A 102 -2.52 -7.69 -10.02
CA ARG A 102 -2.42 -9.02 -10.63
C ARG A 102 -3.23 -9.12 -11.91
N TRP A 103 -4.37 -8.42 -11.98
CA TRP A 103 -5.18 -8.39 -13.20
C TRP A 103 -4.47 -7.70 -14.36
N ALA A 104 -3.50 -6.82 -14.06
CA ALA A 104 -2.65 -6.20 -15.06
C ALA A 104 -1.49 -7.10 -15.52
N GLY A 105 -1.23 -8.17 -14.78
CA GLY A 105 -0.15 -9.11 -15.08
C GLY A 105 1.23 -8.58 -14.73
N GLU A 106 2.26 -9.38 -15.01
CA GLU A 106 3.64 -9.01 -14.72
C GLU A 106 4.11 -7.79 -15.51
N SER A 107 3.58 -7.59 -16.72
CA SER A 107 3.88 -6.43 -17.56
C SER A 107 3.21 -5.16 -17.08
N LYS A 108 2.33 -5.24 -16.08
CA LYS A 108 1.54 -4.12 -15.55
C LYS A 108 0.72 -3.41 -16.62
N ASP A 109 0.07 -4.21 -17.47
CA ASP A 109 -0.81 -3.72 -18.54
C ASP A 109 -2.18 -3.37 -17.94
N PHE A 110 -2.33 -2.12 -17.50
CA PHE A 110 -3.57 -1.65 -16.91
C PHE A 110 -4.70 -1.50 -17.93
N ASP A 111 -4.39 -1.34 -19.21
CA ASP A 111 -5.43 -1.37 -20.26
C ASP A 111 -6.06 -2.76 -20.34
N MET A 112 -5.26 -3.80 -20.23
CA MET A 112 -5.76 -5.17 -20.15
C MET A 112 -6.60 -5.38 -18.89
N ALA A 113 -6.14 -4.88 -17.75
CA ALA A 113 -6.90 -4.98 -16.50
C ALA A 113 -8.26 -4.29 -16.60
N MET A 114 -8.31 -3.11 -17.20
CA MET A 114 -9.57 -2.39 -17.41
C MET A 114 -10.52 -3.16 -18.32
N ARG A 115 -10.00 -3.79 -19.37
CA ARG A 115 -10.81 -4.64 -20.25
C ARG A 115 -11.37 -5.85 -19.54
N LEU A 116 -10.58 -6.46 -18.66
CA LEU A 116 -11.07 -7.59 -17.85
C LEU A 116 -12.22 -7.17 -16.95
N VAL A 117 -12.13 -5.99 -16.32
CA VAL A 117 -13.22 -5.44 -15.52
C VAL A 117 -14.46 -5.22 -16.40
N GLU A 118 -14.29 -4.61 -17.57
CA GLU A 118 -15.40 -4.35 -18.49
C GLU A 118 -16.05 -5.65 -18.96
N ASP A 119 -15.25 -6.65 -19.31
CA ASP A 119 -15.76 -7.96 -19.75
C ASP A 119 -16.59 -8.63 -18.65
N ARG A 120 -16.09 -8.57 -17.39
CA ARG A 120 -16.82 -9.12 -16.25
C ARG A 120 -18.12 -8.38 -15.99
N LEU A 121 -18.12 -7.05 -16.10
CA LEU A 121 -19.33 -6.25 -15.95
C LEU A 121 -20.35 -6.52 -17.05
N ASN A 122 -19.91 -6.83 -18.25
CA ASN A 122 -20.80 -7.18 -19.35
C ASN A 122 -21.49 -8.53 -19.16
N GLU A 123 -20.96 -9.41 -18.33
CA GLU A 123 -21.61 -10.64 -17.92
C GLU A 123 -22.78 -10.38 -16.98
N GLU A 124 -22.81 -9.21 -16.33
CA GLU A 124 -23.82 -8.80 -15.37
C GLU A 124 -24.45 -7.46 -15.78
N PRO A 125 -25.12 -7.38 -16.94
CA PRO A 125 -25.52 -6.10 -17.52
C PRO A 125 -26.54 -5.31 -16.70
N ASP A 126 -27.31 -5.98 -15.84
CA ASP A 126 -28.32 -5.35 -15.01
C ASP A 126 -27.77 -4.86 -13.65
N MET A 127 -26.53 -5.15 -13.35
CA MET A 127 -25.88 -4.75 -12.10
C MET A 127 -25.36 -3.32 -12.19
N ALA A 128 -25.31 -2.65 -11.04
CA ALA A 128 -24.73 -1.32 -10.96
C ALA A 128 -23.24 -1.36 -11.30
N ARG A 129 -22.75 -0.30 -11.96
CA ARG A 129 -21.34 -0.16 -12.36
C ARG A 129 -20.55 0.71 -11.40
N SER A 130 -21.03 0.88 -10.17
CA SER A 130 -20.33 1.65 -9.16
C SER A 130 -19.06 0.94 -8.69
N ALA A 131 -18.07 1.75 -8.36
CA ALA A 131 -16.76 1.26 -7.91
C ALA A 131 -16.12 2.32 -7.01
N HIS A 132 -15.12 1.91 -6.25
CA HIS A 132 -14.32 2.83 -5.46
C HIS A 132 -12.88 2.37 -5.42
N PHE A 133 -11.97 3.32 -5.23
CA PHE A 133 -10.56 3.01 -4.99
C PHE A 133 -10.32 2.96 -3.49
N VAL A 134 -9.47 2.03 -3.09
CA VAL A 134 -8.97 1.92 -1.72
C VAL A 134 -7.46 2.15 -1.73
N CYS A 135 -6.97 2.90 -0.76
CA CYS A 135 -5.55 3.06 -0.52
C CYS A 135 -5.30 2.91 0.97
N ALA A 136 -4.56 1.90 1.36
CA ALA A 136 -4.11 1.69 2.72
C ALA A 136 -2.63 2.06 2.82
N LEU A 137 -2.28 2.82 3.85
CA LEU A 137 -0.90 3.20 4.13
C LEU A 137 -0.47 2.59 5.46
N ALA A 138 0.75 2.09 5.52
CA ALA A 138 1.32 1.58 6.75
C ALA A 138 2.74 2.11 6.92
N LEU A 139 3.08 2.50 8.14
CA LEU A 139 4.40 2.96 8.52
C LEU A 139 4.92 2.02 9.59
N ALA A 140 6.07 1.41 9.35
CA ALA A 140 6.69 0.47 10.27
C ALA A 140 8.06 0.96 10.70
N TRP A 141 8.42 0.66 11.94
CA TRP A 141 9.75 0.94 12.49
C TRP A 141 10.49 -0.38 12.70
N PRO A 142 11.85 -0.33 12.75
CA PRO A 142 12.63 -1.55 12.94
C PRO A 142 12.37 -2.30 14.24
N ASP A 143 11.79 -1.64 15.25
CA ASP A 143 11.44 -2.25 16.52
C ASP A 143 10.13 -3.05 16.48
N GLY A 144 9.46 -3.11 15.34
CA GLY A 144 8.22 -3.85 15.16
C GLY A 144 6.94 -3.02 15.34
N HIS A 145 7.06 -1.74 15.72
CA HIS A 145 5.90 -0.87 15.82
C HIS A 145 5.36 -0.52 14.43
N VAL A 146 4.04 -0.55 14.27
CA VAL A 146 3.35 -0.22 13.01
C VAL A 146 2.17 0.71 13.28
N GLU A 147 2.08 1.73 12.43
CA GLU A 147 0.94 2.66 12.41
C GLU A 147 0.15 2.53 11.11
#